data_9381f820d6709511a1fc72289c464666
#
_entry.id   9381f820d6709511a1fc72289c464666
#
_cell.length_a   1.000
_cell.length_b   1.000
_cell.length_c   1.000
_cell.angle_alpha   90.00
_cell.angle_beta   90.00
_cell.angle_gamma   90.00
#
_symmetry.space_group_name_H-M   'P 1'
#
loop_
_entity.id
_entity.type
_entity.pdbx_description
1 polymer ?
#
loop_
_entity_poly.entity_id
_entity_poly.type
_entity_poly.pdbx_seq_one_letter_code
_entity_poly.pdbx_strand_id
1 'polypeptide(L)'
;MRIIPLDINCFIRELKSGISFLIQGAMVGIHEDGQLVRIVLYFRNVLEERTQKHLLNIALSRTQIFQWSFDMEHNLMIIEPRYFEYLGIPTRDYTLTPEEFAFLIHPDDRKGVFDALALQLHGNLYERPVEYRLRRGDGKWEWFEAQSTYVGQLTDLPFRIIGICMSTQKYKDTENKLNEALQKAQRSDELKSV
;
A
#
# COMPACT_ATOMS: atom_id res chain seq x y z
N MET A 1 8.22 39.46 2.56
CA MET A 1 8.73 38.34 3.38
C MET A 1 9.08 37.19 2.44
N ARG A 2 10.34 36.81 2.34
CA ARG A 2 10.77 35.70 1.46
C ARG A 2 11.17 34.53 2.34
N ILE A 3 10.48 33.40 2.21
CA ILE A 3 10.77 32.17 2.94
C ILE A 3 11.58 31.28 2.02
N ILE A 4 12.78 30.89 2.42
CA ILE A 4 13.61 29.93 1.70
C ILE A 4 13.72 28.71 2.60
N PRO A 5 12.96 27.63 2.33
CA PRO A 5 13.11 26.40 3.09
C PRO A 5 14.41 25.70 2.67
N LEU A 6 15.23 25.33 3.64
CA LEU A 6 16.37 24.44 3.45
C LEU A 6 16.09 23.15 4.19
N ASP A 7 15.94 22.05 3.46
CA ASP A 7 15.75 20.74 4.07
C ASP A 7 17.06 20.23 4.66
N ILE A 8 17.02 19.89 5.94
CA ILE A 8 18.17 19.38 6.67
C ILE A 8 17.91 17.93 7.04
N ASN A 9 18.78 17.03 6.59
CA ASN A 9 18.83 15.65 7.04
C ASN A 9 20.22 15.39 7.60
N CYS A 10 20.34 15.21 8.90
CA CYS A 10 21.64 14.97 9.51
C CYS A 10 21.55 13.93 10.64
N PHE A 11 22.69 13.26 10.85
CA PHE A 11 22.87 12.32 11.93
C PHE A 11 23.63 13.03 13.06
N ILE A 12 23.03 13.05 14.25
CA ILE A 12 23.65 13.66 15.43
C ILE A 12 23.83 12.57 16.50
N ARG A 13 24.99 12.55 17.11
CA ARG A 13 25.29 11.70 18.24
C ARG A 13 25.56 12.55 19.47
N GLU A 14 24.85 12.28 20.55
CA GLU A 14 25.12 12.94 21.82
C GLU A 14 26.40 12.39 22.44
N LEU A 15 27.34 13.28 22.77
CA LEU A 15 28.67 12.90 23.25
C LEU A 15 28.68 12.26 24.64
N LYS A 16 27.71 12.61 25.49
CA LYS A 16 27.66 12.11 26.88
C LYS A 16 26.98 10.74 26.99
N SER A 17 25.84 10.56 26.35
CA SER A 17 25.06 9.32 26.41
C SER A 17 25.38 8.33 25.30
N GLY A 18 26.00 8.79 24.23
CA GLY A 18 26.24 8.01 23.02
C GLY A 18 24.97 7.77 22.18
N ILE A 19 23.85 8.36 22.57
CA ILE A 19 22.57 8.22 21.86
C ILE A 19 22.67 8.92 20.49
N SER A 20 22.20 8.23 19.48
CA SER A 20 22.20 8.73 18.11
C SER A 20 20.80 9.16 17.69
N PHE A 21 20.71 10.27 16.99
CA PHE A 21 19.47 10.82 16.46
C PHE A 21 19.62 11.02 14.97
N LEU A 22 18.58 10.65 14.20
CA LEU A 22 18.44 11.07 12.83
C LEU A 22 17.48 12.25 12.81
N ILE A 23 18.00 13.43 12.51
CA ILE A 23 17.22 14.66 12.55
C ILE A 23 16.83 15.05 11.14
N GLN A 24 15.54 15.26 10.96
CA GLN A 24 14.96 15.92 9.79
C GLN A 24 14.40 17.26 10.21
N GLY A 25 14.71 18.30 9.45
CA GLY A 25 14.23 19.63 9.77
C GLY A 25 14.28 20.58 8.59
N ALA A 26 13.78 21.77 8.83
CA ALA A 26 13.85 22.87 7.90
C ALA A 26 14.40 24.14 8.57
N MET A 27 15.10 24.92 7.79
CA MET A 27 15.57 26.24 8.18
C MET A 27 14.83 27.30 7.37
N VAL A 28 14.31 28.28 8.06
CA VAL A 28 13.58 29.39 7.45
C VAL A 28 14.23 30.70 7.83
N GLY A 29 14.71 31.45 6.85
CA GLY A 29 15.20 32.81 7.03
C GLY A 29 14.06 33.82 6.89
N ILE A 30 13.90 34.68 7.89
CA ILE A 30 12.96 35.81 7.85
C ILE A 30 13.76 37.05 7.48
N HIS A 31 13.34 37.70 6.39
CA HIS A 31 13.98 38.93 5.90
C HIS A 31 13.02 40.12 6.02
N GLU A 32 13.52 41.22 6.54
CA GLU A 32 12.86 42.53 6.55
C GLU A 32 13.75 43.50 5.78
N ASP A 33 13.14 44.25 4.86
CA ASP A 33 13.85 45.23 3.98
C ASP A 33 15.07 44.63 3.25
N GLY A 34 15.02 43.35 2.90
CA GLY A 34 16.12 42.65 2.22
C GLY A 34 17.23 42.14 3.14
N GLN A 35 17.17 42.43 4.42
CA GLN A 35 18.15 41.95 5.42
C GLN A 35 17.59 40.74 6.18
N LEU A 36 18.46 39.78 6.45
CA LEU A 36 18.12 38.62 7.28
C LEU A 36 18.04 39.02 8.74
N VAL A 37 16.82 38.99 9.30
CA VAL A 37 16.55 39.42 10.68
C VAL A 37 16.48 38.25 11.64
N ARG A 38 16.00 37.11 11.18
CA ARG A 38 15.82 35.92 12.03
C ARG A 38 15.95 34.64 11.24
N ILE A 39 16.48 33.62 11.87
CA ILE A 39 16.50 32.25 11.39
C ILE A 39 15.64 31.41 12.34
N VAL A 40 14.66 30.71 11.78
CA VAL A 40 13.85 29.73 12.51
C VAL A 40 14.26 28.34 12.06
N LEU A 41 14.60 27.49 13.02
CA LEU A 41 14.99 26.11 12.81
C LEU A 41 13.93 25.21 13.42
N TYR A 42 13.44 24.25 12.65
CA TYR A 42 12.55 23.22 13.11
C TYR A 42 13.23 21.87 12.90
N PHE A 43 13.28 21.05 13.96
CA PHE A 43 13.86 19.71 13.89
C PHE A 43 12.95 18.69 14.56
N ARG A 44 12.89 17.49 13.98
CA ARG A 44 12.30 16.32 14.63
C ARG A 44 13.24 15.12 14.52
N ASN A 45 13.25 14.27 15.54
CA ASN A 45 13.94 12.99 15.47
C ASN A 45 13.07 12.02 14.67
N VAL A 46 13.63 11.46 13.61
CA VAL A 46 12.92 10.52 12.72
C VAL A 46 13.56 9.13 12.72
N LEU A 47 14.50 8.87 13.64
CA LEU A 47 15.21 7.59 13.66
C LEU A 47 14.28 6.41 13.89
N GLU A 48 13.40 6.52 14.88
CA GLU A 48 12.45 5.46 15.21
C GLU A 48 11.44 5.24 14.09
N GLU A 49 10.83 6.31 13.57
CA GLU A 49 9.91 6.28 12.44
C GLU A 49 10.54 5.59 11.23
N ARG A 50 11.76 5.97 10.88
CA ARG A 50 12.49 5.35 9.76
C ARG A 50 12.84 3.89 10.03
N THR A 51 13.24 3.56 11.24
CA THR A 51 13.55 2.18 11.62
C THR A 51 12.32 1.29 11.51
N GLN A 52 11.19 1.71 12.04
CA GLN A 52 9.92 0.98 11.94
C GLN A 52 9.51 0.81 10.47
N LYS A 53 9.60 1.87 9.67
CA LYS A 53 9.31 1.81 8.23
C LYS A 53 10.24 0.82 7.51
N HIS A 54 11.52 0.82 7.81
CA HIS A 54 12.47 -0.13 7.22
C HIS A 54 12.18 -1.57 7.62
N LEU A 55 11.88 -1.83 8.89
CA LEU A 55 11.52 -3.16 9.37
C LEU A 55 10.25 -3.67 8.70
N LEU A 56 9.23 -2.82 8.59
CA LEU A 56 8.00 -3.13 7.87
C LEU A 56 8.28 -3.47 6.39
N ASN A 57 9.08 -2.65 5.72
CA ASN A 57 9.45 -2.89 4.33
C ASN A 57 10.22 -4.21 4.15
N ILE A 58 11.13 -4.56 5.07
CA ILE A 58 11.84 -5.83 5.05
C ILE A 58 10.86 -7.00 5.25
N ALA A 59 9.93 -6.88 6.18
CA ALA A 59 8.91 -7.89 6.41
C ALA A 59 8.03 -8.11 5.17
N LEU A 60 7.54 -7.02 4.57
CA LEU A 60 6.70 -7.07 3.38
C LEU A 60 7.46 -7.52 2.13
N SER A 61 8.76 -7.20 2.00
CA SER A 61 9.55 -7.53 0.81
C SER A 61 9.71 -9.04 0.56
N ARG A 62 9.56 -9.85 1.61
CA ARG A 62 9.65 -11.33 1.53
C ARG A 62 8.30 -12.01 1.35
N THR A 63 7.23 -11.24 1.31
CA THR A 63 5.87 -11.73 1.14
C THR A 63 5.28 -11.20 -0.17
N GLN A 64 4.23 -11.84 -0.65
CA GLN A 64 3.44 -11.36 -1.80
C GLN A 64 2.36 -10.38 -1.32
N ILE A 65 2.75 -9.45 -0.42
CA ILE A 65 1.90 -8.38 0.09
C ILE A 65 2.39 -7.08 -0.52
N PHE A 66 1.48 -6.31 -1.09
CA PHE A 66 1.75 -5.08 -1.81
C PHE A 66 0.94 -3.94 -1.22
N GLN A 67 1.57 -2.79 -1.08
CA GLN A 67 0.92 -1.57 -0.60
C GLN A 67 0.32 -0.79 -1.77
N TRP A 68 -0.83 -0.18 -1.53
CA TRP A 68 -1.47 0.72 -2.46
C TRP A 68 -2.16 1.87 -1.73
N SER A 69 -2.39 2.95 -2.43
CA SER A 69 -3.22 4.06 -1.95
C SER A 69 -4.04 4.63 -3.10
N PHE A 70 -5.19 5.20 -2.77
CA PHE A 70 -6.03 5.93 -3.70
C PHE A 70 -6.03 7.40 -3.31
N ASP A 71 -5.55 8.23 -4.22
CA ASP A 71 -5.56 9.68 -4.12
C ASP A 71 -6.88 10.19 -4.73
N MET A 72 -7.75 10.70 -3.87
CA MET A 72 -9.08 11.13 -4.29
C MET A 72 -9.05 12.46 -5.04
N GLU A 73 -8.09 13.33 -4.74
CA GLU A 73 -7.95 14.62 -5.41
C GLU A 73 -7.58 14.44 -6.89
N HIS A 74 -6.66 13.51 -7.16
CA HIS A 74 -6.18 13.26 -8.52
C HIS A 74 -6.88 12.08 -9.19
N ASN A 75 -7.77 11.37 -8.49
CA ASN A 75 -8.46 10.16 -8.94
C ASN A 75 -7.48 9.08 -9.45
N LEU A 76 -6.41 8.83 -8.69
CA LEU A 76 -5.34 7.91 -9.05
C LEU A 76 -5.07 6.89 -7.94
N MET A 77 -4.91 5.64 -8.35
CA MET A 77 -4.34 4.60 -7.51
C MET A 77 -2.81 4.63 -7.64
N ILE A 78 -2.12 4.74 -6.52
CA ILE A 78 -0.66 4.67 -6.43
C ILE A 78 -0.32 3.30 -5.85
N ILE A 79 0.41 2.51 -6.59
CA ILE A 79 0.66 1.11 -6.27
C ILE A 79 2.16 0.85 -6.19
N GLU A 80 2.56 0.02 -5.25
CA GLU A 80 3.96 -0.34 -5.06
C GLU A 80 4.56 -0.97 -6.34
N PRO A 81 5.79 -0.57 -6.77
CA PRO A 81 6.42 -1.08 -7.99
C PRO A 81 6.48 -2.61 -8.09
N ARG A 82 6.79 -3.30 -6.98
CA ARG A 82 6.85 -4.76 -6.92
C ARG A 82 5.56 -5.47 -7.33
N TYR A 83 4.41 -4.81 -7.18
CA TYR A 83 3.13 -5.35 -7.61
C TYR A 83 3.06 -5.56 -9.13
N PHE A 84 3.52 -4.57 -9.89
CA PHE A 84 3.55 -4.63 -11.35
C PHE A 84 4.58 -5.65 -11.84
N GLU A 85 5.75 -5.69 -11.19
CA GLU A 85 6.79 -6.69 -11.46
C GLU A 85 6.25 -8.10 -11.22
N TYR A 86 5.57 -8.32 -10.09
CA TYR A 86 4.97 -9.59 -9.73
C TYR A 86 3.90 -10.05 -10.74
N LEU A 87 3.05 -9.13 -11.17
CA LEU A 87 2.02 -9.42 -12.18
C LEU A 87 2.58 -9.52 -13.61
N GLY A 88 3.80 -9.06 -13.85
CA GLY A 88 4.39 -9.00 -15.20
C GLY A 88 3.70 -7.96 -16.10
N ILE A 89 3.20 -6.88 -15.50
CA ILE A 89 2.51 -5.80 -16.21
C ILE A 89 3.48 -4.62 -16.37
N PRO A 90 3.81 -4.21 -17.62
CA PRO A 90 4.63 -3.04 -17.84
C PRO A 90 3.88 -1.76 -17.41
N THR A 91 4.53 -0.93 -16.64
CA THR A 91 4.01 0.39 -16.24
C THR A 91 5.11 1.43 -16.28
N ARG A 92 4.75 2.71 -16.47
CA ARG A 92 5.70 3.82 -16.45
C ARG A 92 5.73 4.54 -15.12
N ASP A 93 4.57 4.72 -14.50
CA ASP A 93 4.40 5.68 -13.39
C ASP A 93 3.91 5.03 -12.09
N TYR A 94 3.74 3.71 -12.05
CA TYR A 94 3.22 2.96 -10.90
C TYR A 94 1.87 3.47 -10.38
N THR A 95 1.13 4.12 -11.27
CA THR A 95 -0.21 4.65 -11.02
C THR A 95 -1.20 4.06 -12.02
N LEU A 96 -2.46 3.95 -11.60
CA LEU A 96 -3.58 3.53 -12.43
C LEU A 96 -4.78 4.40 -12.14
N THR A 97 -5.54 4.75 -13.16
CA THR A 97 -6.89 5.26 -12.93
C THR A 97 -7.82 4.13 -12.47
N PRO A 98 -8.96 4.43 -11.83
CA PRO A 98 -9.94 3.41 -11.47
C PRO A 98 -10.40 2.56 -12.67
N GLU A 99 -10.51 3.16 -13.85
CA GLU A 99 -10.90 2.50 -15.09
C GLU A 99 -9.81 1.51 -15.53
N GLU A 100 -8.54 1.92 -15.52
CA GLU A 100 -7.41 1.05 -15.86
C GLU A 100 -7.32 -0.11 -14.87
N PHE A 101 -7.51 0.15 -13.57
CA PHE A 101 -7.56 -0.90 -12.57
C PHE A 101 -8.74 -1.86 -12.81
N ALA A 102 -9.92 -1.33 -13.17
CA ALA A 102 -11.08 -2.15 -13.50
C ALA A 102 -10.81 -3.12 -14.66
N PHE A 103 -10.00 -2.74 -15.66
CA PHE A 103 -9.61 -3.63 -16.74
C PHE A 103 -8.75 -4.81 -16.29
N LEU A 104 -7.98 -4.64 -15.24
CA LEU A 104 -7.18 -5.71 -14.66
C LEU A 104 -8.02 -6.67 -13.83
N ILE A 105 -9.16 -6.23 -13.27
CA ILE A 105 -10.05 -7.05 -12.44
C ILE A 105 -10.94 -7.92 -13.34
N HIS A 106 -11.12 -9.19 -12.93
CA HIS A 106 -12.04 -10.09 -13.58
C HIS A 106 -13.45 -9.48 -13.63
N PRO A 107 -14.18 -9.57 -14.76
CA PRO A 107 -15.49 -8.93 -14.93
C PRO A 107 -16.48 -9.20 -13.81
N ASP A 108 -16.57 -10.46 -13.34
CA ASP A 108 -17.50 -10.85 -12.27
C ASP A 108 -17.17 -10.21 -10.92
N ASP A 109 -15.91 -9.85 -10.68
CA ASP A 109 -15.43 -9.38 -9.37
C ASP A 109 -15.47 -7.85 -9.27
N ARG A 110 -15.54 -7.14 -10.42
CA ARG A 110 -15.50 -5.68 -10.49
C ARG A 110 -16.50 -5.00 -9.57
N LYS A 111 -17.76 -5.45 -9.63
CA LYS A 111 -18.83 -4.85 -8.84
C LYS A 111 -18.51 -4.92 -7.35
N GLY A 112 -18.09 -6.06 -6.84
CA GLY A 112 -17.76 -6.26 -5.42
C GLY A 112 -16.62 -5.37 -4.95
N VAL A 113 -15.56 -5.24 -5.77
CA VAL A 113 -14.40 -4.39 -5.47
C VAL A 113 -14.80 -2.92 -5.39
N PHE A 114 -15.55 -2.42 -6.38
CA PHE A 114 -15.94 -1.01 -6.42
C PHE A 114 -17.03 -0.67 -5.41
N ASP A 115 -17.93 -1.59 -5.08
CA ASP A 115 -18.91 -1.40 -3.99
C ASP A 115 -18.19 -1.23 -2.63
N ALA A 116 -17.18 -2.07 -2.36
CA ALA A 116 -16.38 -1.98 -1.14
C ALA A 116 -15.59 -0.64 -1.07
N LEU A 117 -14.99 -0.23 -2.18
CA LEU A 117 -14.30 1.06 -2.28
C LEU A 117 -15.27 2.23 -2.05
N ALA A 118 -16.45 2.20 -2.68
CA ALA A 118 -17.47 3.22 -2.54
C ALA A 118 -17.96 3.38 -1.10
N LEU A 119 -18.11 2.28 -0.34
CA LEU A 119 -18.47 2.35 1.08
C LEU A 119 -17.42 3.13 1.89
N GLN A 120 -16.13 2.91 1.62
CA GLN A 120 -15.05 3.63 2.30
C GLN A 120 -14.99 5.09 1.90
N LEU A 121 -15.28 5.43 0.66
CA LEU A 121 -15.40 6.81 0.18
C LEU A 121 -16.49 7.60 0.92
N HIS A 122 -17.52 6.92 1.43
CA HIS A 122 -18.58 7.52 2.25
C HIS A 122 -18.28 7.47 3.76
N GLY A 123 -17.04 7.16 4.14
CA GLY A 123 -16.62 7.12 5.55
C GLY A 123 -17.06 5.88 6.31
N ASN A 124 -17.57 4.86 5.63
CA ASN A 124 -17.91 3.60 6.26
C ASN A 124 -16.66 2.70 6.32
N LEU A 125 -16.39 2.13 7.49
CA LEU A 125 -15.33 1.13 7.61
C LEU A 125 -15.78 -0.16 6.91
N TYR A 126 -14.96 -0.65 6.01
CA TYR A 126 -15.13 -1.96 5.42
C TYR A 126 -14.10 -2.90 6.04
N GLU A 127 -14.55 -3.67 7.03
CA GLU A 127 -13.65 -4.50 7.86
C GLU A 127 -13.30 -5.85 7.22
N ARG A 128 -14.04 -6.26 6.19
CA ARG A 128 -13.83 -7.57 5.54
C ARG A 128 -12.84 -7.43 4.38
N PRO A 129 -11.90 -8.37 4.25
CA PRO A 129 -11.08 -8.43 3.05
C PRO A 129 -11.94 -8.64 1.80
N VAL A 130 -11.54 -8.03 0.69
CA VAL A 130 -12.19 -8.19 -0.61
C VAL A 130 -11.36 -9.16 -1.44
N GLU A 131 -11.94 -10.29 -1.79
CA GLU A 131 -11.32 -11.23 -2.73
C GLU A 131 -11.69 -10.88 -4.17
N TYR A 132 -10.71 -10.94 -5.07
CA TYR A 132 -10.91 -10.69 -6.49
C TYR A 132 -9.79 -11.30 -7.31
N ARG A 133 -10.06 -11.49 -8.61
CA ARG A 133 -9.10 -11.99 -9.58
C ARG A 133 -8.51 -10.84 -10.39
N LEU A 134 -7.19 -10.85 -10.54
CA LEU A 134 -6.46 -9.92 -11.39
C LEU A 134 -5.84 -10.61 -12.58
N ARG A 135 -5.80 -9.90 -13.69
CA ARG A 135 -5.16 -10.37 -14.92
C ARG A 135 -3.67 -10.09 -14.86
N ARG A 136 -2.87 -11.13 -15.02
CA ARG A 136 -1.42 -11.05 -15.15
C ARG A 136 -1.01 -10.64 -16.58
N GLY A 137 0.23 -10.23 -16.76
CA GLY A 137 0.81 -9.93 -18.07
C GLY A 137 0.83 -11.14 -19.03
N ASP A 138 0.84 -12.38 -18.50
CA ASP A 138 0.72 -13.61 -19.28
C ASP A 138 -0.74 -13.98 -19.64
N GLY A 139 -1.69 -13.14 -19.27
CA GLY A 139 -3.11 -13.31 -19.54
C GLY A 139 -3.87 -14.21 -18.55
N LYS A 140 -3.18 -14.83 -17.61
CA LYS A 140 -3.82 -15.67 -16.57
C LYS A 140 -4.46 -14.82 -15.48
N TRP A 141 -5.44 -15.41 -14.81
CA TRP A 141 -6.05 -14.83 -13.63
C TRP A 141 -5.35 -15.30 -12.37
N GLU A 142 -5.15 -14.38 -11.44
CA GLU A 142 -4.57 -14.65 -10.14
C GLU A 142 -5.45 -14.10 -9.03
N TRP A 143 -5.67 -14.90 -7.99
CA TRP A 143 -6.47 -14.52 -6.85
C TRP A 143 -5.71 -13.59 -5.92
N PHE A 144 -6.37 -12.51 -5.56
CA PHE A 144 -5.92 -11.53 -4.58
C PHE A 144 -6.97 -11.31 -3.51
N GLU A 145 -6.50 -10.91 -2.35
CA GLU A 145 -7.28 -10.40 -1.25
C GLU A 145 -6.76 -9.00 -0.91
N ALA A 146 -7.64 -8.02 -0.76
CA ALA A 146 -7.27 -6.68 -0.37
C ALA A 146 -8.01 -6.24 0.88
N GLN A 147 -7.29 -5.50 1.73
CA GLN A 147 -7.84 -4.82 2.89
C GLN A 147 -7.38 -3.37 2.87
N SER A 148 -8.28 -2.45 3.19
CA SER A 148 -8.00 -1.03 3.14
C SER A 148 -8.72 -0.25 4.24
N THR A 149 -8.21 0.93 4.50
CA THR A 149 -8.80 1.91 5.40
C THR A 149 -8.56 3.30 4.84
N TYR A 150 -9.29 4.30 5.32
CA TYR A 150 -9.03 5.67 4.93
C TYR A 150 -8.19 6.40 5.98
N VAL A 151 -7.37 7.35 5.52
CA VAL A 151 -6.53 8.20 6.37
C VAL A 151 -6.83 9.65 6.05
N GLY A 152 -7.08 10.43 7.09
CA GLY A 152 -7.32 11.87 7.01
C GLY A 152 -8.52 12.28 7.86
N GLN A 153 -8.39 13.40 8.56
CA GLN A 153 -9.52 14.08 9.19
C GLN A 153 -10.14 15.05 8.20
N LEU A 154 -11.42 15.23 8.31
CA LEU A 154 -12.31 16.02 7.41
C LEU A 154 -11.95 17.50 7.19
N THR A 155 -10.88 18.03 7.81
CA THR A 155 -10.66 19.48 7.82
C THR A 155 -9.40 19.98 7.12
N ASP A 156 -8.30 19.22 7.00
CA ASP A 156 -7.04 19.83 6.56
C ASP A 156 -6.08 18.93 5.75
N LEU A 157 -6.41 17.67 5.43
CA LEU A 157 -5.56 16.80 4.62
C LEU A 157 -6.36 16.16 3.48
N PRO A 158 -5.75 15.97 2.31
CA PRO A 158 -6.40 15.27 1.22
C PRO A 158 -6.83 13.89 1.70
N PHE A 159 -8.12 13.59 1.54
CA PHE A 159 -8.70 12.31 1.86
C PHE A 159 -8.05 11.23 1.00
N ARG A 160 -7.47 10.23 1.64
CA ARG A 160 -6.74 9.14 0.98
C ARG A 160 -7.18 7.81 1.54
N ILE A 161 -7.44 6.84 0.66
CA ILE A 161 -7.58 5.44 1.05
C ILE A 161 -6.20 4.80 0.96
N ILE A 162 -5.84 4.00 1.94
CA ILE A 162 -4.61 3.20 1.95
C ILE A 162 -4.97 1.74 2.19
N GLY A 163 -4.22 0.85 1.59
CA GLY A 163 -4.46 -0.57 1.76
C GLY A 163 -3.26 -1.44 1.42
N ILE A 164 -3.47 -2.70 1.68
CA ILE A 164 -2.60 -3.78 1.22
C ILE A 164 -3.41 -4.75 0.39
N CYS A 165 -2.77 -5.38 -0.57
CA CYS A 165 -3.30 -6.55 -1.25
C CYS A 165 -2.26 -7.66 -1.25
N MET A 166 -2.72 -8.90 -1.23
CA MET A 166 -1.84 -10.06 -1.27
C MET A 166 -2.37 -11.13 -2.22
N SER A 167 -1.46 -11.85 -2.86
CA SER A 167 -1.84 -13.00 -3.67
C SER A 167 -2.26 -14.16 -2.76
N THR A 168 -3.46 -14.69 -3.00
CA THR A 168 -4.00 -15.89 -2.35
C THR A 168 -3.98 -17.11 -3.26
N GLN A 169 -3.37 -17.01 -4.45
CA GLN A 169 -3.36 -18.07 -5.46
C GLN A 169 -2.83 -19.39 -4.91
N LYS A 170 -1.71 -19.37 -4.21
CA LYS A 170 -1.12 -20.58 -3.62
C LYS A 170 -2.07 -21.27 -2.64
N TYR A 171 -2.84 -20.48 -1.90
CA TYR A 171 -3.85 -21.03 -0.98
C TYR A 171 -4.99 -21.70 -1.75
N LYS A 172 -5.54 -20.99 -2.76
CA LYS A 172 -6.61 -21.52 -3.65
C LYS A 172 -6.18 -22.79 -4.38
N ASP A 173 -4.93 -22.84 -4.87
CA ASP A 173 -4.36 -24.04 -5.53
C ASP A 173 -4.26 -25.21 -4.56
N THR A 174 -3.87 -24.97 -3.32
CA THR A 174 -3.76 -26.02 -2.29
C THR A 174 -5.14 -26.55 -1.89
N GLU A 175 -6.10 -25.66 -1.71
CA GLU A 175 -7.49 -25.99 -1.41
C GLU A 175 -8.11 -26.85 -2.52
N ASN A 176 -7.90 -26.46 -3.78
CA ASN A 176 -8.39 -27.21 -4.93
C ASN A 176 -7.79 -28.62 -5.00
N LYS A 177 -6.47 -28.74 -4.80
CA LYS A 177 -5.81 -30.06 -4.77
C LYS A 177 -6.35 -30.95 -3.65
N LEU A 178 -6.58 -30.38 -2.47
CA LEU A 178 -7.15 -31.11 -1.34
C LEU A 178 -8.57 -31.60 -1.65
N ASN A 179 -9.40 -30.73 -2.21
CA ASN A 179 -10.78 -31.08 -2.59
C ASN A 179 -10.82 -32.18 -3.66
N GLU A 180 -9.94 -32.10 -4.67
CA GLU A 180 -9.79 -33.14 -5.69
C GLU A 180 -9.37 -34.50 -5.08
N ALA A 181 -8.41 -34.48 -4.16
CA ALA A 181 -7.97 -35.69 -3.48
C ALA A 181 -9.08 -36.30 -2.62
N LEU A 182 -9.84 -35.46 -1.93
CA LEU A 182 -10.97 -35.90 -1.11
C LEU A 182 -12.07 -36.54 -1.95
N GLN A 183 -12.43 -35.92 -3.08
CA GLN A 183 -13.41 -36.49 -4.02
C GLN A 183 -12.95 -37.83 -4.61
N LYS A 184 -11.65 -37.95 -4.95
CA LYS A 184 -11.11 -39.23 -5.44
C LYS A 184 -11.18 -40.32 -4.37
N ALA A 185 -10.85 -40.00 -3.11
CA ALA A 185 -10.94 -40.95 -1.99
C ALA A 185 -12.40 -41.43 -1.78
N GLN A 186 -13.34 -40.50 -1.75
CA GLN A 186 -14.76 -40.83 -1.60
C GLN A 186 -15.29 -41.76 -2.71
N ARG A 187 -14.98 -41.45 -3.97
CA ARG A 187 -15.35 -42.33 -5.12
C ARG A 187 -14.72 -43.71 -5.03
N SER A 188 -13.46 -43.79 -4.56
CA SER A 188 -12.78 -45.09 -4.38
C SER A 188 -13.45 -45.93 -3.30
N ASP A 189 -13.89 -45.34 -2.20
CA ASP A 189 -14.55 -46.06 -1.11
C ASP A 189 -15.98 -46.52 -1.50
N GLU A 190 -16.72 -45.69 -2.25
CA GLU A 190 -18.03 -46.08 -2.82
C GLU A 190 -17.90 -47.29 -3.74
N LEU A 191 -16.86 -47.34 -4.60
CA LEU A 191 -16.60 -48.47 -5.51
C LEU A 191 -16.18 -49.75 -4.81
N LYS A 192 -15.62 -49.67 -3.61
CA LYS A 192 -15.21 -50.85 -2.82
C LYS A 192 -16.37 -51.43 -1.97
N SER A 193 -17.44 -50.66 -1.83
CA SER A 193 -18.58 -51.00 -0.99
C SER A 193 -19.71 -51.71 -1.77
N VAL A 194 -19.51 -51.97 -3.07
CA VAL A 194 -20.37 -52.73 -3.98
C VAL A 194 -19.74 -54.10 -4.25
#